data_2c299479ab2632f27c4d21a389f9ac11
#
_entry.id   2c299479ab2632f27c4d21a389f9ac11
#
_cell.length_a   1.000
_cell.length_b   1.000
_cell.length_c   1.000
_cell.angle_alpha   90.00
_cell.angle_beta   90.00
_cell.angle_gamma   90.00
#
_symmetry.space_group_name_H-M   'P 1'
#
loop_
_entity.id
_entity.type
_entity.pdbx_description
1 polymer ?
#
loop_
_entity_poly.entity_id
_entity_poly.type
_entity_poly.pdbx_seq_one_letter_code
_entity_poly.pdbx_strand_id
1 'polypeptide(L)'
;RINEKTEALLTSGQISKDTLGQSSASSEPLLEAIADDLVTQLRSSSVTGVFVVLNTCDLDARKTNGRLPGIYLRDLDPDAAASERNEDLMLSFAPAGIVKSMRISTDSCWQPALDYEELDDFVYQPFMNAYQDGGKLLMAQYGRWTTSPYVLPGDKREAIAYAQPLILPDGTVYGVVGVELLCSYLEEQLPLTELQNDGTGAYLLAVMTDEKPVGSIPLQPVTFSTQDRSLKSAQSIVMQDSSAAGTIVVNKTKYFACAEPLTLYDRNAPFSNEHW
;
A
#
# COMPACT_ATOMS: atom_id res chain seq x y z
N ARG A 1 16.77 -5.11 -7.88
CA ARG A 1 16.66 -6.59 -7.88
C ARG A 1 15.53 -7.09 -8.78
N ILE A 2 14.25 -6.62 -8.58
CA ILE A 2 13.12 -7.10 -9.41
C ILE A 2 13.39 -6.84 -10.89
N ASN A 3 13.74 -5.61 -11.28
CA ASN A 3 14.05 -5.25 -12.67
C ASN A 3 15.20 -6.08 -13.26
N GLU A 4 16.28 -6.31 -12.49
CA GLU A 4 17.41 -7.14 -12.93
C GLU A 4 16.97 -8.58 -13.27
N LYS A 5 16.12 -9.18 -12.40
CA LYS A 5 15.55 -10.51 -12.65
C LYS A 5 14.61 -10.51 -13.86
N THR A 6 13.80 -9.47 -14.00
CA THR A 6 12.91 -9.31 -15.15
C THR A 6 13.70 -9.22 -16.45
N GLU A 7 14.76 -8.40 -16.50
CA GLU A 7 15.64 -8.29 -17.68
C GLU A 7 16.35 -9.61 -18.02
N ALA A 8 16.81 -10.34 -17.00
CA ALA A 8 17.43 -11.65 -17.21
C ALA A 8 16.46 -12.67 -17.81
N LEU A 9 15.22 -12.70 -17.32
CA LEU A 9 14.16 -13.59 -17.84
C LEU A 9 13.70 -13.20 -19.25
N LEU A 10 13.61 -11.90 -19.55
CA LEU A 10 13.35 -11.39 -20.90
C LEU A 10 14.49 -11.79 -21.86
N THR A 11 15.74 -11.62 -21.45
CA THR A 11 16.92 -11.96 -22.27
C THR A 11 17.00 -13.45 -22.55
N SER A 12 16.64 -14.29 -21.57
CA SER A 12 16.61 -15.77 -21.74
C SER A 12 15.38 -16.28 -22.51
N GLY A 13 14.40 -15.41 -22.79
CA GLY A 13 13.15 -15.78 -23.46
C GLY A 13 12.17 -16.58 -22.60
N GLN A 14 12.38 -16.62 -21.27
CA GLN A 14 11.44 -17.27 -20.35
C GLN A 14 10.16 -16.47 -20.14
N ILE A 15 10.21 -15.17 -20.30
CA ILE A 15 9.05 -14.27 -20.32
C ILE A 15 9.14 -13.36 -21.55
N SER A 16 8.01 -12.78 -21.93
CA SER A 16 7.91 -11.81 -23.04
C SER A 16 7.24 -10.54 -22.54
N LYS A 17 7.70 -9.37 -23.00
CA LYS A 17 7.05 -8.08 -22.68
C LYS A 17 5.59 -8.06 -23.09
N ASP A 18 5.27 -8.66 -24.23
CA ASP A 18 3.90 -8.63 -24.79
C ASP A 18 2.92 -9.45 -23.94
N THR A 19 3.39 -10.44 -23.20
CA THR A 19 2.54 -11.34 -22.40
C THR A 19 2.68 -11.14 -20.89
N LEU A 20 3.69 -10.38 -20.45
CA LEU A 20 3.92 -10.12 -19.04
C LEU A 20 2.74 -9.33 -18.43
N GLY A 21 2.21 -9.81 -17.32
CA GLY A 21 1.04 -9.22 -16.66
C GLY A 21 -0.32 -9.58 -17.27
N GLN A 22 -0.37 -10.27 -18.42
CA GLN A 22 -1.64 -10.67 -19.03
C GLN A 22 -2.32 -11.84 -18.31
N SER A 23 -1.53 -12.76 -17.76
CA SER A 23 -2.06 -13.92 -17.06
C SER A 23 -1.08 -14.41 -15.99
N SER A 24 -1.60 -15.20 -15.04
CA SER A 24 -0.76 -15.88 -14.05
C SER A 24 0.27 -16.79 -14.72
N ALA A 25 -0.11 -17.53 -15.76
CA ALA A 25 0.82 -18.46 -16.43
C ALA A 25 1.99 -17.75 -17.13
N SER A 26 1.75 -16.63 -17.81
CA SER A 26 2.81 -15.86 -18.47
C SER A 26 3.71 -15.12 -17.50
N SER A 27 3.25 -14.89 -16.28
CA SER A 27 3.93 -14.12 -15.22
C SER A 27 4.62 -15.01 -14.18
N GLU A 28 4.27 -16.30 -14.12
CA GLU A 28 4.75 -17.24 -13.10
C GLU A 28 6.27 -17.32 -13.01
N PRO A 29 7.06 -17.36 -14.12
CA PRO A 29 8.52 -17.41 -14.02
C PRO A 29 9.13 -16.19 -13.31
N LEU A 30 8.56 -15.00 -13.50
CA LEU A 30 9.00 -13.81 -12.80
C LEU A 30 8.59 -13.86 -11.33
N LEU A 31 7.34 -14.23 -11.05
CA LEU A 31 6.84 -14.31 -9.68
C LEU A 31 7.62 -15.33 -8.85
N GLU A 32 7.97 -16.49 -9.42
CA GLU A 32 8.87 -17.46 -8.77
C GLU A 32 10.25 -16.87 -8.49
N ALA A 33 10.82 -16.18 -9.47
CA ALA A 33 12.15 -15.59 -9.32
C ALA A 33 12.23 -14.54 -8.21
N ILE A 34 11.14 -13.80 -7.92
CA ILE A 34 11.14 -12.71 -6.93
C ILE A 34 10.56 -13.12 -5.58
N ALA A 35 9.95 -14.29 -5.44
CA ALA A 35 9.23 -14.71 -4.24
C ALA A 35 10.09 -14.63 -2.96
N ASP A 36 11.31 -15.15 -3.00
CA ASP A 36 12.25 -15.11 -1.86
C ASP A 36 12.72 -13.68 -1.53
N ASP A 37 12.82 -12.81 -2.55
CA ASP A 37 13.15 -11.40 -2.31
C ASP A 37 12.03 -10.69 -1.55
N LEU A 38 10.77 -11.02 -1.83
CA LEU A 38 9.62 -10.46 -1.10
C LEU A 38 9.62 -10.92 0.36
N VAL A 39 9.87 -12.20 0.62
CA VAL A 39 10.03 -12.70 2.01
C VAL A 39 11.16 -11.97 2.72
N THR A 40 12.31 -11.84 2.08
CA THR A 40 13.47 -11.12 2.64
C THR A 40 13.14 -9.65 2.91
N GLN A 41 12.45 -8.99 2.00
CA GLN A 41 12.06 -7.59 2.15
C GLN A 41 11.08 -7.42 3.32
N LEU A 42 10.07 -8.26 3.42
CA LEU A 42 9.10 -8.23 4.51
C LEU A 42 9.78 -8.41 5.88
N ARG A 43 10.68 -9.41 5.98
CA ARG A 43 11.44 -9.68 7.21
C ARG A 43 12.42 -8.59 7.61
N SER A 44 12.90 -7.80 6.67
CA SER A 44 13.89 -6.73 6.91
C SER A 44 13.28 -5.35 7.12
N SER A 45 11.96 -5.22 7.05
CA SER A 45 11.25 -3.96 7.18
C SER A 45 10.10 -4.08 8.20
N SER A 46 9.83 -3.02 8.93
CA SER A 46 8.70 -2.96 9.88
C SER A 46 7.42 -2.61 9.14
N VAL A 47 6.99 -3.50 8.22
CA VAL A 47 5.74 -3.37 7.46
C VAL A 47 4.92 -4.65 7.61
N THR A 48 3.61 -4.54 7.48
CA THR A 48 2.69 -5.68 7.65
C THR A 48 2.42 -6.45 6.36
N GLY A 49 2.91 -5.93 5.24
CA GLY A 49 2.81 -6.63 3.97
C GLY A 49 3.72 -6.06 2.90
N VAL A 50 4.04 -6.91 1.92
CA VAL A 50 4.72 -6.54 0.68
C VAL A 50 3.98 -7.16 -0.49
N PHE A 51 3.95 -6.45 -1.61
CA PHE A 51 3.27 -6.96 -2.79
C PHE A 51 3.98 -6.58 -4.09
N VAL A 52 3.78 -7.42 -5.09
CA VAL A 52 4.03 -7.12 -6.50
C VAL A 52 2.77 -7.47 -7.26
N VAL A 53 2.30 -6.55 -8.07
CA VAL A 53 1.17 -6.74 -8.98
C VAL A 53 1.64 -6.43 -10.38
N LEU A 54 1.61 -7.42 -11.26
CA LEU A 54 2.00 -7.26 -12.64
C LEU A 54 0.81 -6.79 -13.48
N ASN A 55 1.08 -5.93 -14.43
CA ASN A 55 0.05 -5.38 -15.31
C ASN A 55 0.57 -5.34 -16.73
N THR A 56 -0.30 -5.59 -17.68
CA THR A 56 0.05 -5.53 -19.09
C THR A 56 0.20 -4.09 -19.57
N CYS A 57 1.14 -3.87 -20.49
CA CYS A 57 1.25 -2.62 -21.23
C CYS A 57 0.07 -2.40 -22.18
N ASP A 58 -0.66 -3.45 -22.53
CA ASP A 58 -1.87 -3.38 -23.36
C ASP A 58 -3.11 -3.13 -22.48
N LEU A 59 -3.50 -1.86 -22.39
CA LEU A 59 -4.66 -1.44 -21.60
C LEU A 59 -5.99 -1.97 -22.14
N ASP A 60 -6.06 -2.37 -23.41
CA ASP A 60 -7.29 -2.96 -23.98
C ASP A 60 -7.41 -4.45 -23.63
N ALA A 61 -6.29 -5.17 -23.62
CA ALA A 61 -6.24 -6.55 -23.10
C ALA A 61 -6.62 -6.61 -21.62
N ARG A 62 -6.26 -5.59 -20.84
CA ARG A 62 -6.59 -5.44 -19.44
C ARG A 62 -8.09 -5.38 -19.15
N LYS A 63 -8.86 -4.63 -19.95
CA LYS A 63 -10.33 -4.53 -19.82
C LYS A 63 -11.05 -5.88 -19.96
N THR A 64 -10.40 -6.86 -20.59
CA THR A 64 -10.97 -8.16 -20.87
C THR A 64 -10.74 -9.16 -19.74
N ASN A 65 -9.67 -9.03 -18.95
CA ASN A 65 -9.25 -10.05 -17.98
C ASN A 65 -9.50 -9.71 -16.51
N GLY A 66 -9.72 -8.45 -16.12
CA GLY A 66 -10.11 -8.00 -14.77
C GLY A 66 -9.25 -8.47 -13.59
N ARG A 67 -8.27 -9.37 -13.83
CA ARG A 67 -7.46 -10.00 -12.79
C ARG A 67 -5.98 -9.83 -13.08
N LEU A 68 -5.27 -9.29 -12.09
CA LEU A 68 -3.84 -9.02 -12.17
C LEU A 68 -3.04 -10.13 -11.46
N PRO A 69 -2.06 -10.74 -12.15
CA PRO A 69 -1.15 -11.68 -11.51
C PRO A 69 -0.21 -10.96 -10.55
N GLY A 70 0.11 -11.58 -9.42
CA GLY A 70 0.99 -10.97 -8.45
C GLY A 70 1.21 -11.86 -7.23
N ILE A 71 1.91 -11.32 -6.26
CA ILE A 71 2.10 -11.90 -4.93
C ILE A 71 1.78 -10.80 -3.91
N TYR A 72 0.95 -11.13 -2.91
CA TYR A 72 0.69 -10.27 -1.76
C TYR A 72 0.94 -11.07 -0.50
N LEU A 73 2.06 -10.77 0.15
CA LEU A 73 2.56 -11.47 1.31
C LEU A 73 2.40 -10.59 2.55
N ARG A 74 1.86 -11.15 3.63
CA ARG A 74 1.62 -10.45 4.89
C ARG A 74 2.34 -11.09 6.06
N ASP A 75 2.78 -10.25 6.97
CA ASP A 75 3.15 -10.51 8.35
C ASP A 75 2.28 -9.60 9.23
N LEU A 76 1.34 -10.19 9.97
CA LEU A 76 0.36 -9.42 10.72
C LEU A 76 0.89 -8.91 12.06
N ASP A 77 2.07 -9.40 12.48
CA ASP A 77 2.75 -9.02 13.70
C ASP A 77 4.27 -8.95 13.44
N PRO A 78 4.74 -7.93 12.69
CA PRO A 78 6.15 -7.82 12.29
C PRO A 78 7.10 -7.58 13.46
N ASP A 79 6.59 -7.22 14.65
CA ASP A 79 7.38 -7.05 15.88
C ASP A 79 7.59 -8.38 16.63
N ALA A 80 6.83 -9.42 16.26
CA ALA A 80 7.03 -10.76 16.83
C ALA A 80 8.29 -11.43 16.28
N ALA A 81 8.79 -12.42 17.03
CA ALA A 81 9.93 -13.21 16.56
C ALA A 81 9.58 -14.00 15.29
N ALA A 82 10.36 -13.81 14.23
CA ALA A 82 10.17 -14.50 12.97
C ALA A 82 10.24 -16.03 13.12
N SER A 83 9.29 -16.74 12.53
CA SER A 83 9.32 -18.21 12.47
C SER A 83 10.36 -18.69 11.45
N GLU A 84 11.17 -19.69 11.84
CA GLU A 84 12.15 -20.31 10.92
C GLU A 84 11.52 -20.93 9.68
N ARG A 85 10.22 -21.29 9.76
CA ARG A 85 9.46 -21.91 8.65
C ARG A 85 8.48 -20.97 7.98
N ASN A 86 8.56 -19.66 8.26
CA ASN A 86 7.61 -18.67 7.78
C ASN A 86 6.14 -18.99 8.12
N GLU A 87 5.88 -19.68 9.25
CA GLU A 87 4.55 -20.06 9.70
C GLU A 87 3.71 -18.84 10.17
N ASP A 88 4.38 -17.73 10.46
CA ASP A 88 3.85 -16.42 10.81
C ASP A 88 3.49 -15.57 9.57
N LEU A 89 3.92 -15.99 8.37
CA LEU A 89 3.57 -15.32 7.12
C LEU A 89 2.32 -15.89 6.47
N MET A 90 1.61 -15.04 5.74
CA MET A 90 0.41 -15.42 5.00
C MET A 90 0.37 -14.81 3.60
N LEU A 91 -0.04 -15.62 2.62
CA LEU A 91 -0.34 -15.15 1.27
C LEU A 91 -1.80 -14.73 1.18
N SER A 92 -2.06 -13.45 0.99
CA SER A 92 -3.41 -12.93 0.73
C SER A 92 -3.82 -13.15 -0.71
N PHE A 93 -2.91 -12.98 -1.67
CA PHE A 93 -3.07 -13.54 -3.00
C PHE A 93 -1.73 -13.94 -3.63
N ALA A 94 -1.78 -14.98 -4.45
CA ALA A 94 -0.71 -15.45 -5.33
C ALA A 94 -1.28 -16.54 -6.26
N PRO A 95 -0.71 -16.77 -7.46
CA PRO A 95 -1.02 -17.95 -8.26
C PRO A 95 -0.79 -19.25 -7.48
N ALA A 96 -1.60 -20.26 -7.74
CA ALA A 96 -1.51 -21.54 -7.01
C ALA A 96 -0.12 -22.22 -7.12
N GLY A 97 0.58 -22.07 -8.24
CA GLY A 97 1.95 -22.54 -8.40
C GLY A 97 2.90 -21.89 -7.40
N ILE A 98 2.80 -20.57 -7.24
CA ILE A 98 3.60 -19.78 -6.29
C ILE A 98 3.31 -20.20 -4.84
N VAL A 99 2.02 -20.33 -4.47
CA VAL A 99 1.65 -20.82 -3.13
C VAL A 99 2.33 -22.14 -2.81
N LYS A 100 2.34 -23.08 -3.78
CA LYS A 100 2.97 -24.37 -3.62
C LYS A 100 4.50 -24.28 -3.51
N SER A 101 5.16 -23.42 -4.28
CA SER A 101 6.62 -23.25 -4.27
C SER A 101 7.10 -22.55 -3.00
N MET A 102 6.43 -21.49 -2.56
CA MET A 102 6.79 -20.74 -1.35
C MET A 102 6.56 -21.52 -0.05
N ARG A 103 5.60 -22.46 -0.03
CA ARG A 103 5.20 -23.22 1.18
C ARG A 103 4.77 -22.33 2.36
N ILE A 104 4.27 -21.16 2.06
CA ILE A 104 3.67 -20.23 3.02
C ILE A 104 2.18 -20.47 3.05
N SER A 105 1.58 -20.40 4.24
CA SER A 105 0.14 -20.54 4.43
C SER A 105 -0.63 -19.47 3.66
N THR A 106 -1.79 -19.84 3.13
CA THR A 106 -2.70 -18.86 2.56
C THR A 106 -3.59 -18.26 3.63
N ASP A 107 -3.92 -16.99 3.47
CA ASP A 107 -4.98 -16.34 4.24
C ASP A 107 -6.33 -17.04 3.97
N SER A 108 -7.25 -16.99 4.93
CA SER A 108 -8.64 -17.49 4.77
C SER A 108 -9.38 -16.79 3.63
N CYS A 109 -8.94 -15.60 3.25
CA CYS A 109 -9.49 -14.79 2.17
C CYS A 109 -8.65 -14.87 0.87
N TRP A 110 -7.71 -15.83 0.79
CA TRP A 110 -6.79 -15.96 -0.33
C TRP A 110 -7.50 -16.03 -1.69
N GLN A 111 -6.91 -15.37 -2.67
CA GLN A 111 -7.31 -15.39 -4.07
C GLN A 111 -6.11 -15.67 -4.99
N PRO A 112 -6.32 -16.32 -6.15
CA PRO A 112 -5.23 -16.65 -7.07
C PRO A 112 -4.70 -15.46 -7.87
N ALA A 113 -5.40 -14.34 -7.89
CA ALA A 113 -5.02 -13.10 -8.55
C ALA A 113 -5.78 -11.92 -7.93
N LEU A 114 -5.24 -10.72 -8.07
CA LEU A 114 -5.86 -9.50 -7.57
C LEU A 114 -7.02 -9.09 -8.49
N ASP A 115 -8.19 -8.83 -7.92
CA ASP A 115 -9.30 -8.22 -8.65
C ASP A 115 -9.06 -6.72 -8.80
N TYR A 116 -9.09 -6.26 -10.06
CA TYR A 116 -8.64 -4.92 -10.40
C TYR A 116 -9.64 -3.81 -10.04
N GLU A 117 -10.95 -4.11 -10.09
CA GLU A 117 -12.00 -3.10 -9.90
C GLU A 117 -12.04 -2.54 -8.47
N GLU A 118 -11.53 -3.28 -7.48
CA GLU A 118 -11.61 -2.93 -6.06
C GLU A 118 -10.36 -2.22 -5.51
N LEU A 119 -9.26 -2.13 -6.29
CA LEU A 119 -7.97 -1.66 -5.79
C LEU A 119 -7.36 -0.54 -6.65
N ASP A 120 -8.20 0.31 -7.20
CA ASP A 120 -7.81 1.32 -8.18
C ASP A 120 -6.70 2.28 -7.71
N ASP A 121 -6.68 2.66 -6.44
CA ASP A 121 -5.79 3.73 -5.98
C ASP A 121 -4.32 3.33 -5.89
N PHE A 122 -3.95 2.29 -5.15
CA PHE A 122 -2.53 2.02 -4.89
C PHE A 122 -1.82 1.21 -5.98
N VAL A 123 -2.56 0.45 -6.77
CA VAL A 123 -2.03 -0.26 -7.95
C VAL A 123 -2.16 0.62 -9.19
N TYR A 124 -3.32 1.22 -9.39
CA TYR A 124 -3.66 1.94 -10.62
C TYR A 124 -2.89 3.24 -10.79
N GLN A 125 -2.88 4.10 -9.79
CA GLN A 125 -2.33 5.45 -9.94
C GLN A 125 -0.81 5.47 -10.22
N PRO A 126 0.05 4.75 -9.44
CA PRO A 126 1.47 4.72 -9.74
C PRO A 126 1.78 4.13 -11.13
N PHE A 127 1.06 3.05 -11.51
CA PHE A 127 1.19 2.45 -12.83
C PHE A 127 0.81 3.42 -13.95
N MET A 128 -0.37 4.04 -13.86
CA MET A 128 -0.89 4.93 -14.91
C MET A 128 -0.10 6.21 -15.05
N ASN A 129 0.36 6.80 -13.95
CA ASN A 129 1.20 7.98 -13.99
C ASN A 129 2.52 7.69 -14.74
N ALA A 130 3.16 6.57 -14.44
CA ALA A 130 4.37 6.15 -15.15
C ALA A 130 4.09 5.79 -16.61
N TYR A 131 3.00 5.08 -16.88
CA TYR A 131 2.61 4.69 -18.24
C TYR A 131 2.35 5.90 -19.13
N GLN A 132 1.59 6.89 -18.66
CA GLN A 132 1.28 8.12 -19.40
C GLN A 132 2.50 9.00 -19.63
N ASP A 133 3.43 9.04 -18.69
CA ASP A 133 4.70 9.77 -18.82
C ASP A 133 5.75 9.02 -19.65
N GLY A 134 5.52 7.74 -19.95
CA GLY A 134 6.45 6.88 -20.67
C GLY A 134 7.66 6.45 -19.86
N GLY A 135 7.50 6.34 -18.53
CA GLY A 135 8.52 5.85 -17.62
C GLY A 135 9.79 6.70 -17.53
N LYS A 136 9.68 8.01 -17.73
CA LYS A 136 10.85 8.93 -17.85
C LYS A 136 11.50 9.30 -16.53
N LEU A 137 10.76 9.21 -15.43
CA LEU A 137 11.25 9.56 -14.10
C LEU A 137 11.73 8.31 -13.34
N LEU A 138 12.38 8.53 -12.20
CA LEU A 138 12.71 7.44 -11.29
C LEU A 138 11.43 6.84 -10.68
N MET A 139 11.41 5.52 -10.45
CA MET A 139 10.24 4.81 -9.91
C MET A 139 9.67 5.48 -8.65
N ALA A 140 10.54 5.90 -7.72
CA ALA A 140 10.13 6.58 -6.49
C ALA A 140 9.40 7.91 -6.72
N GLN A 141 9.61 8.57 -7.85
CA GLN A 141 8.93 9.84 -8.17
C GLN A 141 7.48 9.65 -8.61
N TYR A 142 7.09 8.42 -8.99
CA TYR A 142 5.71 8.02 -9.24
C TYR A 142 5.07 7.37 -8.00
N GLY A 143 5.88 7.13 -6.95
CA GLY A 143 5.43 6.44 -5.75
C GLY A 143 4.34 7.20 -5.02
N ARG A 144 3.36 6.48 -4.48
CA ARG A 144 2.21 7.06 -3.81
C ARG A 144 1.73 6.22 -2.64
N TRP A 145 1.34 6.89 -1.55
CA TRP A 145 0.54 6.32 -0.48
C TRP A 145 -0.95 6.36 -0.82
N THR A 146 -1.70 5.39 -0.32
CA THR A 146 -3.17 5.50 -0.32
C THR A 146 -3.59 6.66 0.57
N THR A 147 -4.56 7.44 0.12
CA THR A 147 -5.07 8.61 0.86
C THR A 147 -6.17 8.25 1.86
N SER A 148 -6.68 7.02 1.78
CA SER A 148 -7.65 6.44 2.70
C SER A 148 -7.35 4.96 2.93
N PRO A 149 -7.69 4.42 4.10
CA PRO A 149 -7.60 2.99 4.33
C PRO A 149 -8.45 2.19 3.33
N TYR A 150 -7.96 1.04 2.94
CA TYR A 150 -8.64 0.07 2.09
C TYR A 150 -8.70 -1.30 2.77
N VAL A 151 -9.54 -2.18 2.26
CA VAL A 151 -9.58 -3.60 2.62
C VAL A 151 -9.39 -4.45 1.39
N LEU A 152 -8.67 -5.58 1.50
CA LEU A 152 -8.61 -6.55 0.41
C LEU A 152 -9.93 -7.31 0.29
N PRO A 153 -10.30 -7.79 -0.92
CA PRO A 153 -11.51 -8.58 -1.11
C PRO A 153 -11.61 -9.75 -0.13
N GLY A 154 -12.75 -9.84 0.56
CA GLY A 154 -12.99 -10.86 1.58
C GLY A 154 -12.30 -10.65 2.93
N ASP A 155 -11.47 -9.64 3.06
CA ASP A 155 -10.82 -9.22 4.31
C ASP A 155 -11.69 -8.19 5.06
N LYS A 156 -11.35 -7.94 6.33
CA LYS A 156 -11.93 -6.87 7.14
C LYS A 156 -10.87 -5.97 7.75
N ARG A 157 -9.60 -6.26 7.51
CA ARG A 157 -8.46 -5.50 8.04
C ARG A 157 -8.23 -4.29 7.16
N GLU A 158 -8.34 -3.12 7.75
CA GLU A 158 -8.02 -1.86 7.11
C GLU A 158 -6.52 -1.66 7.04
N ALA A 159 -6.03 -1.22 5.89
CA ALA A 159 -4.62 -0.99 5.63
C ALA A 159 -4.42 0.27 4.78
N ILE A 160 -3.22 0.82 4.84
CA ILE A 160 -2.70 1.75 3.84
C ILE A 160 -1.53 1.11 3.11
N ALA A 161 -1.28 1.54 1.89
CA ALA A 161 -0.16 1.05 1.09
C ALA A 161 0.63 2.19 0.47
N TYR A 162 1.93 1.95 0.34
CA TYR A 162 2.78 2.70 -0.58
C TYR A 162 3.14 1.82 -1.75
N ALA A 163 2.96 2.33 -2.96
CA ALA A 163 3.33 1.61 -4.18
C ALA A 163 4.10 2.51 -5.14
N GLN A 164 4.99 1.90 -5.91
CA GLN A 164 5.71 2.52 -7.01
C GLN A 164 5.68 1.60 -8.24
N PRO A 165 5.73 2.17 -9.46
CA PRO A 165 5.70 1.38 -10.67
C PRO A 165 6.98 0.56 -10.86
N LEU A 166 6.86 -0.56 -11.54
CA LEU A 166 7.99 -1.33 -12.07
C LEU A 166 8.24 -0.87 -13.51
N ILE A 167 9.43 -0.33 -13.76
CA ILE A 167 9.80 0.29 -15.04
C ILE A 167 11.12 -0.32 -15.51
N LEU A 168 11.13 -0.88 -16.72
CA LEU A 168 12.36 -1.34 -17.39
C LEU A 168 13.19 -0.14 -17.89
N PRO A 169 14.50 -0.33 -18.19
CA PRO A 169 15.37 0.74 -18.67
C PRO A 169 14.92 1.40 -19.97
N ASP A 170 14.11 0.73 -20.77
CA ASP A 170 13.52 1.29 -22.00
C ASP A 170 12.21 2.06 -21.76
N GLY A 171 11.80 2.26 -20.52
CA GLY A 171 10.57 2.96 -20.15
C GLY A 171 9.32 2.07 -20.11
N THR A 172 9.43 0.78 -20.39
CA THR A 172 8.28 -0.14 -20.32
C THR A 172 7.81 -0.30 -18.88
N VAL A 173 6.56 0.08 -18.59
CA VAL A 173 5.91 -0.11 -17.29
C VAL A 173 5.18 -1.43 -17.30
N TYR A 174 5.47 -2.32 -16.32
CA TYR A 174 4.95 -3.69 -16.34
C TYR A 174 4.28 -4.14 -15.03
N GLY A 175 4.13 -3.23 -14.09
CA GLY A 175 3.46 -3.53 -12.82
C GLY A 175 3.76 -2.50 -11.76
N VAL A 176 3.46 -2.86 -10.53
CA VAL A 176 3.79 -2.09 -9.32
C VAL A 176 4.39 -3.00 -8.25
N VAL A 177 5.21 -2.42 -7.42
CA VAL A 177 5.71 -3.02 -6.18
C VAL A 177 5.39 -2.09 -5.03
N GLY A 178 5.03 -2.66 -3.89
CA GLY A 178 4.68 -1.84 -2.74
C GLY A 178 4.76 -2.56 -1.40
N VAL A 179 4.48 -1.78 -0.37
CA VAL A 179 4.40 -2.22 1.02
C VAL A 179 3.03 -1.86 1.59
N GLU A 180 2.60 -2.62 2.59
CA GLU A 180 1.36 -2.40 3.32
C GLU A 180 1.64 -2.16 4.79
N LEU A 181 0.85 -1.28 5.40
CA LEU A 181 0.77 -1.09 6.84
C LEU A 181 -0.69 -1.26 7.28
N LEU A 182 -0.96 -2.24 8.13
CA LEU A 182 -2.27 -2.38 8.76
C LEU A 182 -2.55 -1.17 9.68
N CYS A 183 -3.75 -0.63 9.63
CA CYS A 183 -4.14 0.49 10.49
C CYS A 183 -4.08 0.12 11.98
N SER A 184 -4.37 -1.15 12.32
CA SER A 184 -4.19 -1.66 13.69
C SER A 184 -2.73 -1.65 14.15
N TYR A 185 -1.80 -2.05 13.27
CA TYR A 185 -0.37 -2.00 13.57
C TYR A 185 0.11 -0.55 13.78
N LEU A 186 -0.33 0.36 12.91
CA LEU A 186 -0.04 1.79 13.08
C LEU A 186 -0.63 2.36 14.39
N GLU A 187 -1.83 1.92 14.78
CA GLU A 187 -2.43 2.32 16.06
C GLU A 187 -1.54 1.89 17.25
N GLU A 188 -0.97 0.69 17.20
CA GLU A 188 -0.10 0.17 18.23
C GLU A 188 1.24 0.92 18.34
N GLN A 189 1.74 1.48 17.25
CA GLN A 189 2.96 2.28 17.23
C GLN A 189 2.77 3.70 17.80
N LEU A 190 1.53 4.18 17.93
CA LEU A 190 1.25 5.50 18.50
C LEU A 190 1.31 5.46 20.03
N PRO A 191 2.06 6.37 20.70
CA PRO A 191 2.41 6.26 22.11
C PRO A 191 1.25 6.67 23.05
N LEU A 192 0.13 5.92 23.04
CA LEU A 192 -1.07 6.20 23.83
C LEU A 192 -0.79 6.32 25.33
N THR A 193 0.28 5.69 25.82
CA THR A 193 0.70 5.76 27.23
C THR A 193 1.01 7.17 27.72
N GLU A 194 1.40 8.06 26.82
CA GLU A 194 1.66 9.48 27.14
C GLU A 194 0.38 10.26 27.42
N LEU A 195 -0.78 9.77 26.95
CA LEU A 195 -2.07 10.43 27.05
C LEU A 195 -2.94 9.87 28.21
N GLN A 196 -2.39 9.00 29.06
CA GLN A 196 -3.17 8.20 30.00
C GLN A 196 -3.72 8.97 31.23
N ASN A 197 -3.36 10.23 31.45
CA ASN A 197 -3.68 10.92 32.70
C ASN A 197 -5.16 11.25 32.89
N ASP A 198 -5.97 11.30 31.82
CA ASP A 198 -7.41 11.60 31.92
C ASP A 198 -8.30 10.82 30.93
N GLY A 199 -7.72 9.99 30.07
CA GLY A 199 -8.47 9.17 29.11
C GLY A 199 -9.13 9.94 27.96
N THR A 200 -8.88 11.24 27.83
CA THR A 200 -9.51 12.12 26.82
C THR A 200 -8.59 12.42 25.64
N GLY A 201 -7.31 12.07 25.74
CA GLY A 201 -6.35 12.29 24.67
C GLY A 201 -6.46 11.27 23.53
N ALA A 202 -5.99 11.66 22.36
CA ALA A 202 -5.91 10.80 21.19
C ALA A 202 -4.74 11.19 20.31
N TYR A 203 -4.16 10.20 19.64
CA TYR A 203 -3.33 10.40 18.44
C TYR A 203 -4.16 10.12 17.20
N LEU A 204 -4.05 10.97 16.21
CA LEU A 204 -4.68 10.84 14.91
C LEU A 204 -3.59 10.91 13.84
N LEU A 205 -3.50 9.87 13.00
CA LEU A 205 -2.83 9.94 11.71
C LEU A 205 -3.88 10.20 10.64
N ALA A 206 -3.70 11.25 9.85
CA ALA A 206 -4.68 11.66 8.85
C ALA A 206 -4.01 12.28 7.62
N VAL A 207 -4.74 12.26 6.51
CA VAL A 207 -4.38 12.96 5.28
C VAL A 207 -5.24 14.21 5.14
N MET A 208 -4.64 15.34 4.81
CA MET A 208 -5.37 16.54 4.43
C MET A 208 -5.89 16.40 3.01
N THR A 209 -7.17 16.60 2.81
CA THR A 209 -7.75 16.63 1.47
C THR A 209 -7.71 18.06 0.91
N ASP A 210 -7.43 18.20 -0.39
CA ASP A 210 -7.29 19.52 -1.05
C ASP A 210 -8.59 20.34 -1.14
N GLU A 211 -9.72 19.78 -0.79
CA GLU A 211 -11.00 20.51 -0.74
C GLU A 211 -10.99 21.50 0.44
N LYS A 212 -10.57 22.73 0.16
CA LYS A 212 -10.57 23.85 1.13
C LYS A 212 -11.86 24.64 1.08
N PRO A 213 -12.81 24.41 1.99
CA PRO A 213 -13.72 25.49 2.39
C PRO A 213 -12.87 26.55 3.09
N VAL A 214 -13.12 27.83 2.82
CA VAL A 214 -12.38 28.94 3.45
C VAL A 214 -12.42 28.78 4.98
N GLY A 215 -11.24 28.56 5.59
CA GLY A 215 -11.09 28.50 7.06
C GLY A 215 -11.28 27.13 7.73
N SER A 216 -11.45 26.04 6.97
CA SER A 216 -11.48 24.69 7.54
C SER A 216 -10.85 23.67 6.58
N ILE A 217 -10.08 22.73 7.12
CA ILE A 217 -9.38 21.69 6.36
C ILE A 217 -9.96 20.35 6.76
N PRO A 218 -10.68 19.64 5.86
CA PRO A 218 -11.13 18.28 6.13
C PRO A 218 -9.93 17.35 6.27
N LEU A 219 -9.97 16.46 7.26
CA LEU A 219 -8.98 15.43 7.46
C LEU A 219 -9.61 14.07 7.15
N GLN A 220 -8.94 13.30 6.31
CA GLN A 220 -9.24 11.89 6.11
C GLN A 220 -8.47 11.07 7.16
N PRO A 221 -9.12 10.46 8.14
CA PRO A 221 -8.45 9.67 9.15
C PRO A 221 -7.88 8.38 8.54
N VAL A 222 -6.67 8.04 8.95
CA VAL A 222 -6.03 6.74 8.67
C VAL A 222 -6.12 5.85 9.90
N THR A 223 -5.74 6.36 11.06
CA THR A 223 -5.89 5.62 12.31
C THR A 223 -6.03 6.56 13.52
N PHE A 224 -6.72 6.07 14.53
CA PHE A 224 -6.85 6.70 15.84
C PHE A 224 -6.29 5.79 16.92
N SER A 225 -5.36 6.27 17.72
CA SER A 225 -5.01 5.67 18.99
C SER A 225 -5.66 6.47 20.12
N THR A 226 -6.69 5.90 20.73
CA THR A 226 -7.45 6.53 21.81
C THR A 226 -8.25 5.52 22.63
N GLN A 227 -8.53 5.86 23.89
CA GLN A 227 -9.47 5.10 24.74
C GLN A 227 -10.93 5.60 24.54
N ASP A 228 -11.13 6.78 23.93
CA ASP A 228 -12.45 7.32 23.67
C ASP A 228 -13.08 6.69 22.43
N ARG A 229 -14.10 5.85 22.65
CA ARG A 229 -14.84 5.17 21.57
C ARG A 229 -15.54 6.14 20.61
N SER A 230 -15.90 7.35 21.09
CA SER A 230 -16.55 8.35 20.25
C SER A 230 -15.61 8.91 19.17
N LEU A 231 -14.33 9.00 19.47
CA LEU A 231 -13.30 9.40 18.52
C LEU A 231 -13.01 8.30 17.49
N LYS A 232 -12.96 7.03 17.91
CA LYS A 232 -12.77 5.88 16.99
C LYS A 232 -13.86 5.76 15.92
N SER A 233 -15.07 6.23 16.21
CA SER A 233 -16.21 6.22 15.28
C SER A 233 -16.43 7.56 14.55
N ALA A 234 -15.41 8.42 14.49
CA ALA A 234 -15.52 9.73 13.90
C ALA A 234 -15.76 9.65 12.38
N GLN A 235 -16.88 10.25 11.94
CA GLN A 235 -17.25 10.34 10.52
C GLN A 235 -16.81 11.66 9.86
N SER A 236 -16.48 12.66 10.66
CA SER A 236 -16.07 13.97 10.18
C SER A 236 -15.04 14.59 11.10
N ILE A 237 -13.91 14.92 10.57
CA ILE A 237 -12.81 15.59 11.26
C ILE A 237 -12.41 16.79 10.44
N VAL A 238 -12.40 17.95 11.07
CA VAL A 238 -12.06 19.21 10.41
C VAL A 238 -11.08 19.99 11.28
N MET A 239 -9.93 20.34 10.73
CA MET A 239 -8.99 21.25 11.34
C MET A 239 -9.38 22.70 11.02
N GLN A 240 -9.53 23.56 12.04
CA GLN A 240 -9.97 24.94 11.87
C GLN A 240 -8.83 25.93 11.62
N ASP A 241 -7.59 25.50 11.84
CA ASP A 241 -6.39 26.31 11.61
C ASP A 241 -5.25 25.39 11.18
N SER A 242 -4.45 25.83 10.21
CA SER A 242 -3.26 25.12 9.74
C SER A 242 -2.01 25.36 10.59
N SER A 243 -2.15 26.04 11.74
CA SER A 243 -1.05 26.22 12.69
C SER A 243 -0.72 24.92 13.41
N ALA A 244 0.53 24.79 13.87
CA ALA A 244 1.00 23.62 14.61
C ALA A 244 0.21 23.34 15.91
N ALA A 245 -0.55 24.32 16.39
CA ALA A 245 -1.48 24.17 17.52
C ALA A 245 -2.79 24.87 17.17
N GLY A 246 -3.89 24.15 17.23
CA GLY A 246 -5.19 24.66 16.78
C GLY A 246 -6.37 23.90 17.35
N THR A 247 -7.50 23.99 16.67
CA THR A 247 -8.73 23.32 17.04
C THR A 247 -9.11 22.29 15.98
N ILE A 248 -9.32 21.05 16.41
CA ILE A 248 -9.97 20.00 15.61
C ILE A 248 -11.44 19.90 16.02
N VAL A 249 -12.32 19.76 15.05
CA VAL A 249 -13.74 19.45 15.27
C VAL A 249 -13.98 18.01 14.85
N VAL A 250 -14.37 17.18 15.81
CA VAL A 250 -14.72 15.77 15.57
C VAL A 250 -16.20 15.59 15.90
N ASN A 251 -17.00 15.17 14.93
CA ASN A 251 -18.47 14.99 15.12
C ASN A 251 -19.16 16.19 15.81
N LYS A 252 -18.80 17.44 15.44
CA LYS A 252 -19.27 18.71 16.02
C LYS A 252 -18.71 19.06 17.42
N THR A 253 -17.89 18.22 18.03
CA THR A 253 -17.22 18.51 19.29
C THR A 253 -15.82 19.09 19.01
N LYS A 254 -15.45 20.16 19.73
CA LYS A 254 -14.15 20.82 19.58
C LYS A 254 -13.12 20.21 20.53
N TYR A 255 -11.94 19.95 20.00
CA TYR A 255 -10.76 19.50 20.75
C TYR A 255 -9.60 20.44 20.46
N PHE A 256 -8.74 20.65 21.45
CA PHE A 256 -7.43 21.23 21.21
C PHE A 256 -6.53 20.18 20.56
N ALA A 257 -5.76 20.57 19.54
CA ALA A 257 -4.88 19.67 18.82
C ALA A 257 -3.54 20.32 18.52
N CYS A 258 -2.48 19.54 18.58
CA CYS A 258 -1.19 19.85 18.01
C CYS A 258 -0.99 18.97 16.77
N ALA A 259 -0.66 19.56 15.65
CA ALA A 259 -0.43 18.86 14.39
C ALA A 259 1.03 19.00 13.96
N GLU A 260 1.62 17.91 13.55
CA GLU A 260 2.95 17.86 12.95
C GLU A 260 2.87 17.22 11.56
N PRO A 261 3.25 17.93 10.49
CA PRO A 261 3.18 17.40 9.15
C PRO A 261 4.26 16.32 8.93
N LEU A 262 3.85 15.21 8.32
CA LEU A 262 4.75 14.15 7.89
C LEU A 262 5.15 14.36 6.42
N THR A 263 6.44 14.37 6.15
CA THR A 263 6.98 14.44 4.80
C THR A 263 7.27 13.03 4.30
N LEU A 264 6.35 12.46 3.53
CA LEU A 264 6.43 11.08 3.05
C LEU A 264 6.96 10.95 1.61
N TYR A 265 7.09 12.06 0.90
CA TYR A 265 7.53 12.08 -0.49
C TYR A 265 8.79 12.93 -0.70
N ASP A 266 9.54 12.61 -1.74
CA ASP A 266 10.58 13.52 -2.23
C ASP A 266 9.91 14.84 -2.71
N ARG A 267 10.56 15.97 -2.42
CA ARG A 267 10.07 17.30 -2.83
C ARG A 267 9.87 17.45 -4.34
N ASN A 268 10.48 16.58 -5.13
CA ASN A 268 10.40 16.54 -6.58
C ASN A 268 9.45 15.47 -7.13
N ALA A 269 8.60 14.85 -6.31
CA ALA A 269 7.63 13.88 -6.76
C ALA A 269 6.41 14.61 -7.38
N PRO A 270 6.26 14.65 -8.73
CA PRO A 270 5.27 15.50 -9.38
C PRO A 270 3.83 14.98 -9.29
N PHE A 271 3.65 13.73 -8.85
CA PHE A 271 2.37 13.05 -8.77
C PHE A 271 1.85 12.86 -7.34
N SER A 272 2.55 13.40 -6.34
CA SER A 272 2.24 13.21 -4.92
C SER A 272 2.15 14.56 -4.23
N ASN A 273 0.93 15.04 -4.03
CA ASN A 273 0.62 16.35 -3.44
C ASN A 273 -0.12 16.22 -2.09
N GLU A 274 -0.26 15.01 -1.59
CA GLU A 274 -0.96 14.76 -0.34
C GLU A 274 -0.13 15.26 0.84
N HIS A 275 -0.80 15.89 1.79
CA HIS A 275 -0.22 16.34 3.05
C HIS A 275 -0.70 15.43 4.19
N TRP A 276 0.27 14.80 4.83
CA TRP A 276 0.05 13.90 5.97
C TRP A 276 0.38 14.61 7.29
#